data_be6c79ee8114c947897879dbc10c7ba5
#
_entry.id   be6c79ee8114c947897879dbc10c7ba5
#
_cell.length_a   1.000
_cell.length_b   1.000
_cell.length_c   1.000
_cell.angle_alpha   90.00
_cell.angle_beta   90.00
_cell.angle_gamma   90.00
#
_symmetry.space_group_name_H-M   'P 1'
#
loop_
_entity.id
_entity.type
_entity.pdbx_description
1 polymer ?
#
loop_
_entity_poly.entity_id
_entity_poly.type
_entity_poly.pdbx_seq_one_letter_code
_entity_poly.pdbx_strand_id
1 'polypeptide(L)'
;MAFESSRDRSKRMSSNMRPRYGTIAHAKNAVISATEDCAMSAELEPKKLALIRTLQILEKYSDFNHPLKQEDIVKLLESDYGIMLERKAVGRNLSLLKEAGFDIDSSHQGSYLAARLFDDSELHLLIDSVLASRHIAAKHSRELIDRLTTLSSRYFKKRVRYVSSVDLWEKTDNKSLFYNIEVIDEAIEAGKMVQYEYNKYGPDGKLHKSSFARVSPYQLILKNQRYYLMAFNAYWDHMVYHRLDRITKIAICDRPATPLRSIPGYERGLDIRDLTTSMPYFFSDKPEKITFRAEDWVIDQAIDWFGKDIDIKEAEPATEATEHKFYDITVRSSPGAMVYWALQFADGVEVLSPDFVRERIKTVLDKALSNYK
;
A
#
# COMPACT_ATOMS: atom_id res chain seq x y z
N MET A 1 32.60 -47.34 -22.03
CA MET A 1 31.28 -47.89 -21.74
C MET A 1 30.87 -47.39 -20.36
N ALA A 2 29.87 -46.67 -20.09
CA ALA A 2 28.85 -45.95 -20.83
C ALA A 2 28.50 -44.69 -20.01
N PHE A 3 28.55 -43.54 -20.63
CA PHE A 3 27.98 -42.31 -20.10
C PHE A 3 26.58 -42.22 -20.70
N GLU A 4 25.55 -42.44 -19.91
CA GLU A 4 24.18 -42.12 -20.32
C GLU A 4 23.40 -41.47 -19.20
N SER A 5 23.00 -40.23 -19.52
CA SER A 5 21.71 -39.65 -19.31
C SER A 5 21.26 -39.30 -17.89
N SER A 6 21.70 -38.13 -17.45
CA SER A 6 21.04 -37.35 -16.35
C SER A 6 20.12 -36.24 -16.85
N ARG A 7 19.55 -36.34 -18.06
CA ARG A 7 18.71 -35.27 -18.67
C ARG A 7 17.20 -35.45 -18.52
N ASP A 8 16.74 -36.54 -17.90
CA ASP A 8 15.30 -36.86 -17.92
C ASP A 8 14.57 -36.76 -16.58
N ARG A 9 15.25 -36.27 -15.52
CA ARG A 9 14.58 -36.04 -14.21
C ARG A 9 14.13 -34.60 -13.95
N SER A 10 14.53 -33.62 -14.76
CA SER A 10 14.17 -32.23 -14.54
C SER A 10 12.82 -31.80 -15.17
N LYS A 11 12.21 -32.65 -15.99
CA LYS A 11 10.93 -32.32 -16.67
C LYS A 11 9.68 -32.84 -15.96
N ARG A 12 9.78 -33.58 -14.86
CA ARG A 12 8.60 -34.12 -14.12
C ARG A 12 8.27 -33.41 -12.83
N MET A 13 9.05 -32.42 -12.38
CA MET A 13 8.79 -31.68 -11.13
C MET A 13 8.25 -30.25 -11.33
N SER A 14 7.98 -29.82 -12.56
CA SER A 14 7.50 -28.45 -12.82
C SER A 14 5.99 -28.32 -13.08
N SER A 15 5.20 -29.38 -12.87
CA SER A 15 3.78 -29.36 -13.25
C SER A 15 2.76 -29.39 -12.10
N ASN A 16 3.16 -29.26 -10.82
CA ASN A 16 2.21 -29.39 -9.70
C ASN A 16 2.32 -28.33 -8.59
N MET A 17 2.78 -27.11 -8.90
CA MET A 17 2.57 -25.98 -7.99
C MET A 17 1.71 -24.91 -8.67
N ARG A 18 0.40 -25.12 -8.66
CA ARG A 18 -0.56 -24.05 -8.90
C ARG A 18 -0.76 -23.27 -7.59
N PRO A 19 -0.65 -21.93 -7.59
CA PRO A 19 -0.88 -21.14 -6.40
C PRO A 19 -2.33 -21.31 -5.94
N ARG A 20 -2.54 -21.56 -4.64
CA ARG A 20 -3.86 -21.76 -4.01
C ARG A 20 -4.84 -20.60 -4.18
N TYR A 21 -4.39 -19.44 -4.61
CA TYR A 21 -5.23 -18.26 -4.85
C TYR A 21 -5.90 -18.22 -6.24
N GLY A 22 -5.47 -19.03 -7.19
CA GLY A 22 -6.14 -19.15 -8.50
C GLY A 22 -7.57 -19.66 -8.42
N THR A 23 -7.90 -20.42 -7.38
CA THR A 23 -9.22 -21.04 -7.21
C THR A 23 -10.32 -20.06 -6.80
N ILE A 24 -9.98 -19.02 -6.00
CA ILE A 24 -10.96 -18.01 -5.58
C ILE A 24 -11.19 -16.96 -6.70
N ALA A 25 -10.15 -16.60 -7.44
CA ALA A 25 -10.28 -15.69 -8.58
C ALA A 25 -11.04 -16.34 -9.75
N HIS A 26 -10.82 -17.63 -10.02
CA HIS A 26 -11.58 -18.37 -11.04
C HIS A 26 -13.04 -18.59 -10.64
N ALA A 27 -13.33 -18.85 -9.37
CA ALA A 27 -14.71 -18.98 -8.90
C ALA A 27 -15.46 -17.63 -8.99
N LYS A 28 -14.79 -16.50 -8.69
CA LYS A 28 -15.39 -15.16 -8.82
C LYS A 28 -15.51 -14.69 -10.27
N ASN A 29 -14.56 -15.00 -11.15
CA ASN A 29 -14.68 -14.70 -12.56
C ASN A 29 -15.74 -15.59 -13.25
N ALA A 30 -15.91 -16.82 -12.83
CA ALA A 30 -17.03 -17.67 -13.28
C ALA A 30 -18.39 -17.11 -12.85
N VAL A 31 -18.48 -16.52 -11.64
CA VAL A 31 -19.72 -15.87 -11.17
C VAL A 31 -19.96 -14.52 -11.88
N ILE A 32 -18.91 -13.78 -12.24
CA ILE A 32 -19.04 -12.48 -12.95
C ILE A 32 -19.31 -12.72 -14.44
N SER A 33 -18.69 -13.72 -15.10
CA SER A 33 -19.01 -14.06 -16.49
C SER A 33 -20.39 -14.71 -16.63
N ALA A 34 -20.82 -15.46 -15.63
CA ALA A 34 -22.19 -16.02 -15.60
C ALA A 34 -23.28 -14.95 -15.45
N THR A 35 -22.95 -13.73 -14.99
CA THR A 35 -23.90 -12.61 -14.90
C THR A 35 -24.00 -11.79 -16.20
N GLU A 36 -23.03 -11.85 -17.09
CA GLU A 36 -23.07 -11.17 -18.40
C GLU A 36 -23.67 -12.07 -19.50
N ASP A 37 -23.50 -13.40 -19.42
CA ASP A 37 -24.10 -14.35 -20.39
C ASP A 37 -25.52 -14.81 -20.00
N CYS A 38 -26.03 -14.43 -18.83
CA CYS A 38 -27.34 -14.87 -18.32
C CYS A 38 -28.53 -14.01 -18.79
N ALA A 39 -28.40 -13.28 -19.91
CA ALA A 39 -29.54 -12.60 -20.51
C ALA A 39 -30.40 -13.53 -21.42
N MET A 40 -30.09 -14.84 -21.51
CA MET A 40 -30.77 -15.74 -22.46
C MET A 40 -31.23 -17.11 -21.96
N SER A 41 -31.17 -17.40 -20.67
CA SER A 41 -31.95 -18.50 -20.08
C SER A 41 -32.11 -18.26 -18.59
N ALA A 42 -33.24 -17.68 -18.17
CA ALA A 42 -33.62 -17.60 -16.77
C ALA A 42 -33.95 -19.02 -16.28
N GLU A 43 -32.94 -19.82 -15.91
CA GLU A 43 -33.17 -20.93 -15.01
C GLU A 43 -33.63 -20.36 -13.67
N LEU A 44 -34.89 -20.69 -13.30
CA LEU A 44 -35.50 -20.26 -12.05
C LEU A 44 -34.61 -20.73 -10.88
N GLU A 45 -33.93 -19.78 -10.21
CA GLU A 45 -33.15 -20.12 -9.04
C GLU A 45 -34.03 -20.77 -7.94
N PRO A 46 -33.52 -21.76 -7.18
CA PRO A 46 -34.29 -22.40 -6.11
C PRO A 46 -34.77 -21.38 -5.11
N LYS A 47 -36.05 -21.44 -4.71
CA LYS A 47 -36.66 -20.57 -3.66
C LYS A 47 -35.87 -20.59 -2.34
N LYS A 48 -35.08 -21.63 -2.08
CA LYS A 48 -34.21 -21.75 -0.91
C LYS A 48 -33.13 -20.66 -0.86
N LEU A 49 -32.71 -20.09 -2.02
CA LEU A 49 -31.74 -19.01 -2.11
C LEU A 49 -32.35 -17.63 -1.83
N ALA A 50 -33.66 -17.52 -1.75
CA ALA A 50 -34.36 -16.24 -1.60
C ALA A 50 -33.92 -15.41 -0.39
N LEU A 51 -33.55 -16.04 0.72
CA LEU A 51 -33.06 -15.36 1.92
C LEU A 51 -31.73 -14.64 1.61
N ILE A 52 -30.78 -15.36 1.03
CA ILE A 52 -29.46 -14.82 0.64
C ILE A 52 -29.63 -13.73 -0.42
N ARG A 53 -30.49 -13.95 -1.41
CA ARG A 53 -30.75 -12.96 -2.47
C ARG A 53 -31.45 -11.71 -1.94
N THR A 54 -32.34 -11.85 -0.94
CA THR A 54 -32.92 -10.70 -0.23
C THR A 54 -31.83 -9.84 0.44
N LEU A 55 -30.84 -10.46 1.10
CA LEU A 55 -29.71 -9.75 1.66
C LEU A 55 -28.88 -9.04 0.58
N GLN A 56 -28.54 -9.73 -0.50
CA GLN A 56 -27.76 -9.15 -1.62
C GLN A 56 -28.49 -7.98 -2.30
N ILE A 57 -29.82 -8.03 -2.38
CA ILE A 57 -30.63 -6.91 -2.85
C ILE A 57 -30.51 -5.71 -1.91
N LEU A 58 -30.60 -5.92 -0.59
CA LEU A 58 -30.39 -4.85 0.38
C LEU A 58 -28.97 -4.27 0.28
N GLU A 59 -27.97 -5.12 0.20
CA GLU A 59 -26.55 -4.71 0.04
C GLU A 59 -26.36 -3.83 -1.21
N LYS A 60 -26.93 -4.21 -2.33
CA LYS A 60 -26.74 -3.54 -3.62
C LYS A 60 -27.63 -2.33 -3.84
N TYR A 61 -28.89 -2.41 -3.42
CA TYR A 61 -29.92 -1.47 -3.84
C TYR A 61 -30.48 -0.60 -2.71
N SER A 62 -30.04 -0.76 -1.45
CA SER A 62 -30.54 0.05 -0.36
C SER A 62 -29.43 0.82 0.36
N ASP A 63 -29.78 1.94 0.91
CA ASP A 63 -29.05 2.74 1.90
C ASP A 63 -30.06 3.62 2.66
N PHE A 64 -29.57 4.44 3.62
CA PHE A 64 -30.42 5.34 4.40
C PHE A 64 -31.34 6.24 3.54
N ASN A 65 -30.84 6.72 2.39
CA ASN A 65 -31.60 7.58 1.49
C ASN A 65 -32.45 6.81 0.48
N HIS A 66 -32.25 5.51 0.34
CA HIS A 66 -32.92 4.64 -0.63
C HIS A 66 -33.44 3.37 0.02
N PRO A 67 -34.38 3.46 0.98
CA PRO A 67 -35.03 2.29 1.57
C PRO A 67 -35.89 1.58 0.52
N LEU A 68 -35.94 0.24 0.57
CA LEU A 68 -36.73 -0.58 -0.35
C LEU A 68 -38.01 -1.06 0.30
N LYS A 69 -39.15 -0.84 -0.36
CA LYS A 69 -40.41 -1.49 0.03
C LYS A 69 -40.36 -2.97 -0.28
N GLN A 70 -41.12 -3.77 0.47
CA GLN A 70 -41.18 -5.22 0.24
C GLN A 70 -41.58 -5.56 -1.22
N GLU A 71 -42.41 -4.74 -1.84
CA GLU A 71 -42.85 -4.88 -3.25
C GLU A 71 -41.68 -4.66 -4.22
N ASP A 72 -40.76 -3.72 -3.91
CA ASP A 72 -39.58 -3.45 -4.73
C ASP A 72 -38.57 -4.61 -4.60
N ILE A 73 -38.45 -5.20 -3.40
CA ILE A 73 -37.63 -6.39 -3.18
C ILE A 73 -38.19 -7.59 -3.96
N VAL A 74 -39.52 -7.79 -4.00
CA VAL A 74 -40.17 -8.82 -4.83
C VAL A 74 -39.79 -8.66 -6.30
N LYS A 75 -39.93 -7.44 -6.83
CA LYS A 75 -39.58 -7.15 -8.24
C LYS A 75 -38.11 -7.39 -8.54
N LEU A 76 -37.22 -7.01 -7.61
CA LEU A 76 -35.78 -7.23 -7.77
C LEU A 76 -35.39 -8.72 -7.65
N LEU A 77 -36.07 -9.49 -6.81
CA LEU A 77 -35.89 -10.94 -6.74
C LEU A 77 -36.30 -11.63 -8.07
N GLU A 78 -37.37 -11.17 -8.66
CA GLU A 78 -37.84 -11.68 -9.94
C GLU A 78 -36.91 -11.25 -11.09
N SER A 79 -36.60 -9.95 -11.17
CA SER A 79 -35.81 -9.41 -12.29
C SER A 79 -34.35 -9.85 -12.29
N ASP A 80 -33.70 -9.85 -11.12
CA ASP A 80 -32.25 -10.14 -11.01
C ASP A 80 -31.93 -11.64 -10.85
N TYR A 81 -32.91 -12.42 -10.31
CA TYR A 81 -32.66 -13.83 -9.93
C TYR A 81 -33.75 -14.81 -10.38
N GLY A 82 -34.81 -14.36 -11.05
CA GLY A 82 -35.92 -15.22 -11.45
C GLY A 82 -36.69 -15.85 -10.29
N ILE A 83 -36.57 -15.29 -9.07
CA ILE A 83 -37.21 -15.82 -7.88
C ILE A 83 -38.56 -15.15 -7.64
N MET A 84 -39.64 -15.86 -7.86
CA MET A 84 -40.99 -15.38 -7.57
C MET A 84 -41.36 -15.66 -6.12
N LEU A 85 -41.55 -14.59 -5.32
CA LEU A 85 -41.96 -14.64 -3.93
C LEU A 85 -43.16 -13.71 -3.67
N GLU A 86 -43.98 -14.09 -2.70
CA GLU A 86 -45.01 -13.20 -2.16
C GLU A 86 -44.41 -12.17 -1.20
N ARG A 87 -45.01 -11.00 -1.10
CA ARG A 87 -44.62 -9.93 -0.16
C ARG A 87 -44.47 -10.44 1.29
N LYS A 88 -45.39 -11.30 1.77
CA LYS A 88 -45.30 -11.89 3.12
C LYS A 88 -44.06 -12.75 3.32
N ALA A 89 -43.57 -13.43 2.28
CA ALA A 89 -42.34 -14.22 2.35
C ALA A 89 -41.12 -13.34 2.43
N VAL A 90 -41.11 -12.22 1.69
CA VAL A 90 -40.03 -11.18 1.82
C VAL A 90 -39.99 -10.59 3.22
N GLY A 91 -41.19 -10.31 3.83
CA GLY A 91 -41.26 -9.85 5.21
C GLY A 91 -40.66 -10.86 6.21
N ARG A 92 -40.92 -12.16 6.04
CA ARG A 92 -40.28 -13.22 6.85
C ARG A 92 -38.76 -13.28 6.64
N ASN A 93 -38.30 -13.15 5.40
CA ASN A 93 -36.86 -13.11 5.12
C ASN A 93 -36.16 -11.94 5.82
N LEU A 94 -36.75 -10.74 5.80
CA LEU A 94 -36.23 -9.56 6.52
C LEU A 94 -36.15 -9.80 8.02
N SER A 95 -37.20 -10.44 8.63
CA SER A 95 -37.19 -10.79 10.05
C SER A 95 -36.08 -11.80 10.37
N LEU A 96 -35.95 -12.85 9.56
CA LEU A 96 -34.91 -13.87 9.74
C LEU A 96 -33.48 -13.28 9.60
N LEU A 97 -33.27 -12.35 8.67
CA LEU A 97 -31.99 -11.65 8.54
C LEU A 97 -31.67 -10.80 9.77
N LYS A 98 -32.67 -10.11 10.34
CA LYS A 98 -32.51 -9.38 11.61
C LYS A 98 -32.18 -10.33 12.78
N GLU A 99 -32.87 -11.45 12.89
CA GLU A 99 -32.57 -12.47 13.89
C GLU A 99 -31.17 -13.08 13.72
N ALA A 100 -30.68 -13.18 12.47
CA ALA A 100 -29.33 -13.62 12.14
C ALA A 100 -28.24 -12.58 12.43
N GLY A 101 -28.63 -11.37 12.91
CA GLY A 101 -27.69 -10.32 13.33
C GLY A 101 -27.37 -9.27 12.27
N PHE A 102 -28.07 -9.28 11.12
CA PHE A 102 -27.93 -8.18 10.15
C PHE A 102 -28.69 -6.96 10.63
N ASP A 103 -28.01 -5.82 10.67
CA ASP A 103 -28.59 -4.54 11.06
C ASP A 103 -29.44 -3.98 9.91
N ILE A 104 -30.70 -4.34 9.88
CA ILE A 104 -31.67 -3.90 8.88
C ILE A 104 -32.66 -2.96 9.55
N ASP A 105 -32.62 -1.70 9.17
CA ASP A 105 -33.58 -0.72 9.61
C ASP A 105 -34.85 -0.78 8.74
N SER A 106 -36.01 -0.52 9.34
CA SER A 106 -37.30 -0.60 8.65
C SER A 106 -38.22 0.54 9.10
N SER A 107 -38.74 1.27 8.14
CA SER A 107 -39.67 2.38 8.32
C SER A 107 -40.88 2.21 7.41
N HIS A 108 -41.81 3.16 7.47
CA HIS A 108 -42.92 3.23 6.51
C HIS A 108 -42.48 3.47 5.06
N GLN A 109 -41.24 3.96 4.87
CA GLN A 109 -40.66 4.19 3.54
C GLN A 109 -40.04 2.91 2.94
N GLY A 110 -39.69 1.94 3.78
CA GLY A 110 -39.08 0.67 3.36
C GLY A 110 -38.03 0.16 4.35
N SER A 111 -37.26 -0.83 3.92
CA SER A 111 -36.14 -1.42 4.67
C SER A 111 -34.82 -1.17 3.97
N TYR A 112 -33.76 -0.96 4.74
CA TYR A 112 -32.39 -0.85 4.22
C TYR A 112 -31.41 -1.48 5.18
N LEU A 113 -30.25 -1.87 4.67
CA LEU A 113 -29.15 -2.37 5.48
C LEU A 113 -28.42 -1.17 6.12
N ALA A 114 -28.57 -1.04 7.46
CA ALA A 114 -28.07 0.10 8.21
C ALA A 114 -26.57 0.00 8.48
N ALA A 115 -26.09 -1.18 8.95
CA ALA A 115 -24.67 -1.41 9.14
C ALA A 115 -24.09 -2.27 8.00
N ARG A 116 -22.93 -1.88 7.52
CA ARG A 116 -22.12 -2.59 6.53
C ARG A 116 -20.75 -2.90 7.10
N LEU A 117 -19.96 -3.69 6.38
CA LEU A 117 -18.58 -3.98 6.80
C LEU A 117 -17.72 -2.70 6.93
N PHE A 118 -17.99 -1.72 6.08
CA PHE A 118 -17.38 -0.39 6.10
C PHE A 118 -18.45 0.68 5.90
N ASP A 119 -18.31 1.79 6.58
CA ASP A 119 -19.06 3.00 6.29
C ASP A 119 -18.63 3.63 4.96
N ASP A 120 -19.51 4.42 4.35
CA ASP A 120 -19.21 5.13 3.09
C ASP A 120 -17.99 6.04 3.22
N SER A 121 -17.77 6.68 4.39
CA SER A 121 -16.59 7.52 4.67
C SER A 121 -15.31 6.70 4.77
N GLU A 122 -15.36 5.54 5.40
CA GLU A 122 -14.23 4.60 5.49
C GLU A 122 -13.87 4.05 4.11
N LEU A 123 -14.87 3.64 3.31
CA LEU A 123 -14.65 3.21 1.92
C LEU A 123 -14.07 4.33 1.05
N HIS A 124 -14.50 5.59 1.25
CA HIS A 124 -13.90 6.74 0.58
C HIS A 124 -12.41 6.85 0.90
N LEU A 125 -12.04 6.78 2.19
CA LEU A 125 -10.65 6.84 2.62
C LEU A 125 -9.81 5.70 2.02
N LEU A 126 -10.34 4.47 1.98
CA LEU A 126 -9.67 3.33 1.36
C LEU A 126 -9.47 3.54 -0.14
N ILE A 127 -10.49 4.05 -0.84
CA ILE A 127 -10.41 4.35 -2.27
C ILE A 127 -9.41 5.46 -2.55
N ASP A 128 -9.42 6.53 -1.74
CA ASP A 128 -8.47 7.64 -1.87
C ASP A 128 -7.04 7.17 -1.63
N SER A 129 -6.83 6.27 -0.67
CA SER A 129 -5.53 5.64 -0.41
C SER A 129 -5.03 4.83 -1.61
N VAL A 130 -5.92 4.09 -2.29
CA VAL A 130 -5.60 3.36 -3.53
C VAL A 130 -5.32 4.34 -4.69
N LEU A 131 -6.08 5.42 -4.79
CA LEU A 131 -5.88 6.46 -5.81
C LEU A 131 -4.55 7.17 -5.64
N ALA A 132 -4.21 7.58 -4.41
CA ALA A 132 -2.97 8.26 -4.08
C ALA A 132 -1.73 7.36 -4.17
N SER A 133 -1.92 6.04 -4.18
CA SER A 133 -0.83 5.06 -4.18
C SER A 133 -0.04 5.09 -5.49
N ARG A 134 1.24 5.47 -5.40
CA ARG A 134 2.16 5.54 -6.56
C ARG A 134 2.74 4.19 -6.97
N HIS A 135 2.65 3.18 -6.10
CA HIS A 135 3.23 1.85 -6.31
C HIS A 135 2.24 0.85 -6.92
N ILE A 136 0.95 1.18 -7.01
CA ILE A 136 -0.07 0.33 -7.65
C ILE A 136 -0.27 0.82 -9.08
N ALA A 137 -0.09 -0.07 -10.07
CA ALA A 137 -0.32 0.28 -11.46
C ALA A 137 -1.76 0.74 -11.72
N ALA A 138 -1.96 1.70 -12.62
CA ALA A 138 -3.26 2.35 -12.86
C ALA A 138 -4.40 1.36 -13.18
N LYS A 139 -4.10 0.26 -13.90
CA LYS A 139 -5.08 -0.80 -14.15
C LYS A 139 -5.51 -1.50 -12.88
N HIS A 140 -4.56 -1.93 -12.04
CA HIS A 140 -4.85 -2.60 -10.76
C HIS A 140 -5.55 -1.68 -9.77
N SER A 141 -5.21 -0.37 -9.75
CA SER A 141 -5.95 0.61 -8.94
C SER A 141 -7.42 0.64 -9.30
N ARG A 142 -7.75 0.70 -10.60
CA ARG A 142 -9.14 0.69 -11.08
C ARG A 142 -9.88 -0.58 -10.68
N GLU A 143 -9.27 -1.74 -10.92
CA GLU A 143 -9.83 -3.05 -10.55
C GLU A 143 -10.07 -3.18 -9.04
N LEU A 144 -9.16 -2.63 -8.22
CA LEU A 144 -9.30 -2.63 -6.75
C LEU A 144 -10.42 -1.68 -6.29
N ILE A 145 -10.48 -0.48 -6.86
CA ILE A 145 -11.54 0.50 -6.58
C ILE A 145 -12.91 -0.06 -6.99
N ASP A 146 -13.02 -0.70 -8.15
CA ASP A 146 -14.26 -1.34 -8.58
C ASP A 146 -14.72 -2.40 -7.56
N ARG A 147 -13.79 -3.21 -7.04
CA ARG A 147 -14.10 -4.20 -5.97
C ARG A 147 -14.49 -3.53 -4.66
N LEU A 148 -13.80 -2.47 -4.22
CA LEU A 148 -14.14 -1.74 -3.02
C LEU A 148 -15.54 -1.12 -3.12
N THR A 149 -15.89 -0.55 -4.27
CA THR A 149 -17.23 0.04 -4.47
C THR A 149 -18.37 -1.00 -4.39
N THR A 150 -18.10 -2.31 -4.55
CA THR A 150 -19.11 -3.36 -4.37
C THR A 150 -19.44 -3.64 -2.91
N LEU A 151 -18.64 -3.14 -1.96
CA LEU A 151 -18.88 -3.29 -0.52
C LEU A 151 -19.93 -2.31 0.02
N SER A 152 -20.37 -1.34 -0.78
CA SER A 152 -21.47 -0.44 -0.47
C SER A 152 -22.57 -0.48 -1.54
N SER A 153 -23.59 0.37 -1.38
CA SER A 153 -24.71 0.45 -2.31
C SER A 153 -24.28 0.95 -3.70
N ARG A 154 -25.07 0.64 -4.71
CA ARG A 154 -24.86 1.17 -6.08
C ARG A 154 -24.84 2.71 -6.14
N TYR A 155 -25.42 3.35 -5.17
CA TYR A 155 -25.49 4.83 -5.08
C TYR A 155 -24.16 5.41 -4.62
N PHE A 156 -23.40 4.68 -3.79
CA PHE A 156 -22.05 5.05 -3.39
C PHE A 156 -21.10 5.11 -4.60
N LYS A 157 -21.17 4.15 -5.51
CA LYS A 157 -20.33 4.13 -6.72
C LYS A 157 -20.47 5.39 -7.57
N LYS A 158 -21.64 6.01 -7.59
CA LYS A 158 -21.87 7.28 -8.31
C LYS A 158 -21.14 8.46 -7.66
N ARG A 159 -21.03 8.46 -6.33
CA ARG A 159 -20.36 9.53 -5.56
C ARG A 159 -18.84 9.47 -5.71
N VAL A 160 -18.26 8.28 -5.74
CA VAL A 160 -16.81 8.07 -5.89
C VAL A 160 -16.23 8.58 -7.22
N ARG A 161 -17.05 8.75 -8.25
CA ARG A 161 -16.60 9.27 -9.56
C ARG A 161 -16.05 10.70 -9.52
N TYR A 162 -16.31 11.44 -8.44
CA TYR A 162 -15.84 12.82 -8.28
C TYR A 162 -14.44 12.92 -7.65
N VAL A 163 -13.88 11.82 -7.21
CA VAL A 163 -12.51 11.79 -6.66
C VAL A 163 -11.53 11.58 -7.81
N SER A 164 -10.75 12.61 -8.12
CA SER A 164 -9.67 12.54 -9.10
C SER A 164 -8.33 12.59 -8.39
N SER A 165 -7.48 11.61 -8.61
CA SER A 165 -6.08 11.68 -8.17
C SER A 165 -5.27 12.52 -9.15
N VAL A 166 -4.64 13.57 -8.65
CA VAL A 166 -3.69 14.38 -9.41
C VAL A 166 -2.46 13.55 -9.81
N ASP A 167 -2.19 12.48 -9.06
CA ASP A 167 -1.01 11.61 -9.23
C ASP A 167 -1.23 10.40 -10.15
N LEU A 168 -2.35 10.33 -10.88
CA LEU A 168 -2.64 9.20 -11.78
C LEU A 168 -1.54 8.96 -12.83
N TRP A 169 -0.85 10.00 -13.25
CA TRP A 169 0.26 9.95 -14.21
C TRP A 169 1.60 9.52 -13.61
N GLU A 170 1.74 9.51 -12.26
CA GLU A 170 2.96 9.08 -11.57
C GLU A 170 2.95 7.61 -11.12
N LYS A 171 1.92 6.85 -11.47
CA LYS A 171 1.82 5.43 -11.09
C LYS A 171 2.87 4.58 -11.80
N THR A 172 3.33 3.55 -11.09
CA THR A 172 4.31 2.59 -11.64
C THR A 172 3.73 1.79 -12.80
N ASP A 173 4.58 1.44 -13.76
CA ASP A 173 4.26 0.47 -14.81
C ASP A 173 4.48 -0.98 -14.36
N ASN A 174 5.08 -1.20 -13.19
CA ASN A 174 5.35 -2.54 -12.67
C ASN A 174 4.08 -3.20 -12.16
N LYS A 175 3.64 -4.22 -12.86
CA LYS A 175 2.43 -5.01 -12.52
C LYS A 175 2.70 -6.09 -11.48
N SER A 176 3.95 -6.30 -11.07
CA SER A 176 4.36 -7.40 -10.20
C SER A 176 4.32 -7.06 -8.71
N LEU A 177 3.81 -5.89 -8.32
CA LEU A 177 3.85 -5.44 -6.92
C LEU A 177 3.27 -6.48 -5.95
N PHE A 178 2.04 -6.93 -6.19
CA PHE A 178 1.36 -7.87 -5.29
C PHE A 178 2.09 -9.21 -5.23
N TYR A 179 2.56 -9.71 -6.38
CA TYR A 179 3.39 -10.91 -6.43
C TYR A 179 4.72 -10.73 -5.67
N ASN A 180 5.35 -9.57 -5.80
CA ASN A 180 6.58 -9.27 -5.06
C ASN A 180 6.35 -9.28 -3.54
N ILE A 181 5.22 -8.72 -3.07
CA ILE A 181 4.84 -8.75 -1.65
C ILE A 181 4.68 -10.18 -1.17
N GLU A 182 3.88 -11.00 -1.86
CA GLU A 182 3.63 -12.41 -1.51
C GLU A 182 4.94 -13.21 -1.40
N VAL A 183 5.83 -13.09 -2.39
CA VAL A 183 7.12 -13.80 -2.39
C VAL A 183 8.03 -13.33 -1.25
N ILE A 184 8.02 -12.03 -0.93
CA ILE A 184 8.84 -11.49 0.16
C ILE A 184 8.31 -11.96 1.51
N ASP A 185 6.99 -11.92 1.73
CA ASP A 185 6.36 -12.37 2.97
C ASP A 185 6.63 -13.88 3.20
N GLU A 186 6.46 -14.71 2.16
CA GLU A 186 6.79 -16.13 2.22
C GLU A 186 8.28 -16.36 2.56
N ALA A 187 9.17 -15.58 1.96
CA ALA A 187 10.61 -15.69 2.22
C ALA A 187 10.97 -15.29 3.66
N ILE A 188 10.35 -14.24 4.20
CA ILE A 188 10.53 -13.80 5.59
C ILE A 188 10.04 -14.89 6.55
N GLU A 189 8.85 -15.43 6.35
CA GLU A 189 8.29 -16.50 7.17
C GLU A 189 9.15 -17.78 7.13
N ALA A 190 9.66 -18.14 5.93
CA ALA A 190 10.51 -19.30 5.75
C ALA A 190 11.98 -19.08 6.21
N GLY A 191 12.35 -17.86 6.60
CA GLY A 191 13.73 -17.50 6.94
C GLY A 191 14.71 -17.70 5.79
N LYS A 192 14.29 -17.45 4.55
CA LYS A 192 15.06 -17.65 3.32
C LYS A 192 15.44 -16.34 2.65
N MET A 193 16.53 -16.37 1.88
CA MET A 193 16.94 -15.25 1.03
C MET A 193 16.02 -15.12 -0.18
N VAL A 194 15.94 -13.91 -0.71
CA VAL A 194 15.32 -13.63 -2.02
C VAL A 194 16.38 -13.16 -3.02
N GLN A 195 16.11 -13.42 -4.29
CA GLN A 195 16.90 -12.88 -5.41
C GLN A 195 15.97 -12.22 -6.42
N TYR A 196 16.44 -11.13 -7.04
CA TYR A 196 15.66 -10.37 -8.02
C TYR A 196 16.53 -9.49 -8.91
N GLU A 197 15.95 -9.02 -10.02
CA GLU A 197 16.51 -7.94 -10.82
C GLU A 197 16.00 -6.60 -10.26
N TYR A 198 16.92 -5.69 -9.96
CA TYR A 198 16.60 -4.33 -9.54
C TYR A 198 16.75 -3.38 -10.70
N ASN A 199 15.74 -2.53 -10.91
CA ASN A 199 15.65 -1.66 -12.07
C ASN A 199 15.76 -0.19 -11.65
N LYS A 200 16.22 0.66 -12.60
CA LYS A 200 16.24 2.13 -12.46
C LYS A 200 15.61 2.75 -13.69
N TYR A 201 15.01 3.92 -13.53
CA TYR A 201 14.53 4.69 -14.66
C TYR A 201 15.71 5.25 -15.46
N GLY A 202 15.64 5.07 -16.78
CA GLY A 202 16.54 5.71 -17.72
C GLY A 202 16.01 7.07 -18.18
N PRO A 203 16.79 7.80 -19.03
CA PRO A 203 16.36 9.07 -19.62
C PRO A 203 15.10 8.99 -20.48
N ASP A 204 14.74 7.79 -20.92
CA ASP A 204 13.53 7.48 -21.68
C ASP A 204 12.28 7.28 -20.80
N GLY A 205 12.41 7.50 -19.48
CA GLY A 205 11.35 7.32 -18.50
C GLY A 205 10.96 5.84 -18.24
N LYS A 206 11.68 4.86 -18.82
CA LYS A 206 11.40 3.44 -18.65
C LYS A 206 12.32 2.78 -17.64
N LEU A 207 11.86 1.69 -17.06
CA LEU A 207 12.65 0.86 -16.15
C LEU A 207 13.64 -0.01 -16.93
N HIS A 208 14.93 0.15 -16.63
CA HIS A 208 16.02 -0.68 -17.14
C HIS A 208 16.68 -1.46 -16.02
N LYS A 209 17.11 -2.68 -16.31
CA LYS A 209 17.86 -3.49 -15.35
C LYS A 209 19.15 -2.76 -14.96
N SER A 210 19.31 -2.50 -13.69
CA SER A 210 20.49 -1.87 -13.11
C SER A 210 21.43 -2.89 -12.46
N SER A 211 20.87 -3.84 -11.69
CA SER A 211 21.66 -4.82 -10.96
C SER A 211 20.84 -6.09 -10.69
N PHE A 212 21.56 -7.14 -10.28
CA PHE A 212 20.98 -8.33 -9.69
C PHE A 212 21.26 -8.30 -8.19
N ALA A 213 20.25 -8.54 -7.37
CA ALA A 213 20.37 -8.56 -5.92
C ALA A 213 20.00 -9.94 -5.36
N ARG A 214 20.77 -10.39 -4.37
CA ARG A 214 20.43 -11.52 -3.50
C ARG A 214 20.61 -11.05 -2.07
N VAL A 215 19.50 -11.06 -1.30
CA VAL A 215 19.42 -10.39 0.00
C VAL A 215 18.64 -11.22 1.00
N SER A 216 18.88 -10.99 2.28
CA SER A 216 18.10 -11.52 3.39
C SER A 216 16.97 -10.53 3.71
N PRO A 217 15.70 -10.84 3.41
CA PRO A 217 14.57 -9.92 3.63
C PRO A 217 14.16 -9.90 5.11
N TYR A 218 13.73 -8.74 5.64
CA TYR A 218 13.26 -8.63 7.02
C TYR A 218 11.93 -7.93 7.16
N GLN A 219 11.69 -6.86 6.40
CA GLN A 219 10.49 -6.06 6.58
C GLN A 219 10.11 -5.32 5.30
N LEU A 220 8.79 -5.20 5.07
CA LEU A 220 8.22 -4.25 4.12
C LEU A 220 7.89 -2.94 4.84
N ILE A 221 8.35 -1.83 4.29
CA ILE A 221 8.14 -0.48 4.86
C ILE A 221 7.39 0.36 3.85
N LEU A 222 6.25 0.92 4.27
CA LEU A 222 5.51 1.92 3.49
C LEU A 222 5.93 3.32 3.93
N LYS A 223 6.52 4.09 3.01
CA LYS A 223 6.87 5.50 3.25
C LYS A 223 6.68 6.32 1.98
N ASN A 224 6.15 7.53 2.11
CA ASN A 224 5.90 8.45 1.00
C ASN A 224 5.17 7.73 -0.17
N GLN A 225 4.11 6.99 0.17
CA GLN A 225 3.27 6.24 -0.78
C GLN A 225 4.03 5.19 -1.62
N ARG A 226 5.17 4.69 -1.13
CA ARG A 226 5.98 3.66 -1.80
C ARG A 226 6.37 2.56 -0.82
N TYR A 227 6.33 1.32 -1.30
CA TYR A 227 6.85 0.18 -0.55
C TYR A 227 8.34 0.02 -0.77
N TYR A 228 9.04 -0.24 0.32
CA TYR A 228 10.47 -0.56 0.36
C TYR A 228 10.67 -1.91 1.03
N LEU A 229 11.51 -2.73 0.43
CA LEU A 229 12.05 -3.92 1.07
C LEU A 229 13.28 -3.52 1.87
N MET A 230 13.22 -3.68 3.18
CA MET A 230 14.39 -3.66 4.06
C MET A 230 15.03 -5.04 4.05
N ALA A 231 16.27 -5.12 3.64
CA ALA A 231 16.99 -6.37 3.54
C ALA A 231 18.49 -6.18 3.78
N PHE A 232 19.18 -7.24 4.16
CA PHE A 232 20.64 -7.27 4.30
C PHE A 232 21.29 -7.87 3.06
N ASN A 233 22.27 -7.16 2.53
CA ASN A 233 23.09 -7.64 1.44
C ASN A 233 24.45 -8.13 1.99
N ALA A 234 24.61 -9.43 2.13
CA ALA A 234 25.82 -10.03 2.68
C ALA A 234 27.07 -9.81 1.82
N TYR A 235 26.95 -9.51 0.53
CA TYR A 235 28.11 -9.22 -0.33
C TYR A 235 28.67 -7.82 -0.06
N TRP A 236 27.81 -6.86 0.20
CA TRP A 236 28.19 -5.47 0.49
C TRP A 236 28.27 -5.16 1.99
N ASP A 237 27.91 -6.14 2.84
CA ASP A 237 27.87 -6.05 4.31
C ASP A 237 27.09 -4.85 4.83
N HIS A 238 25.94 -4.55 4.23
CA HIS A 238 25.06 -3.46 4.69
C HIS A 238 23.58 -3.70 4.41
N MET A 239 22.74 -2.97 5.15
CA MET A 239 21.30 -2.92 4.91
C MET A 239 20.98 -2.16 3.64
N VAL A 240 20.02 -2.67 2.88
CA VAL A 240 19.51 -2.04 1.67
C VAL A 240 18.00 -1.78 1.78
N TYR A 241 17.55 -0.71 1.16
CA TYR A 241 16.16 -0.32 1.10
C TYR A 241 15.73 -0.22 -0.37
N HIS A 242 15.25 -1.33 -0.91
CA HIS A 242 14.89 -1.41 -2.32
C HIS A 242 13.41 -1.17 -2.53
N ARG A 243 13.06 -0.26 -3.44
CA ARG A 243 11.67 0.02 -3.81
C ARG A 243 11.07 -1.19 -4.52
N LEU A 244 9.89 -1.65 -4.07
CA LEU A 244 9.23 -2.82 -4.63
C LEU A 244 8.78 -2.63 -6.08
N ASP A 245 8.39 -1.42 -6.47
CA ASP A 245 8.00 -1.10 -7.84
C ASP A 245 9.16 -1.19 -8.85
N ARG A 246 10.40 -1.28 -8.35
CA ARG A 246 11.61 -1.47 -9.15
C ARG A 246 12.13 -2.90 -9.15
N ILE A 247 11.47 -3.81 -8.43
CA ILE A 247 11.85 -5.21 -8.34
C ILE A 247 11.11 -6.01 -9.41
N THR A 248 11.84 -6.80 -10.18
CA THR A 248 11.30 -7.74 -11.16
C THR A 248 11.96 -9.10 -11.06
N LYS A 249 11.29 -10.14 -11.53
CA LYS A 249 11.81 -11.53 -11.52
C LYS A 249 12.27 -12.00 -10.14
N ILE A 250 11.49 -11.67 -9.11
CA ILE A 250 11.79 -12.09 -7.75
C ILE A 250 11.55 -13.60 -7.59
N ALA A 251 12.43 -14.25 -6.82
CA ALA A 251 12.29 -15.65 -6.43
C ALA A 251 12.94 -15.90 -5.05
N ILE A 252 12.39 -16.85 -4.31
CA ILE A 252 12.97 -17.33 -3.06
C ILE A 252 14.19 -18.18 -3.39
N CYS A 253 15.29 -17.97 -2.68
CA CYS A 253 16.49 -18.79 -2.78
C CYS A 253 16.42 -19.95 -1.79
N ASP A 254 16.99 -21.09 -2.15
CA ASP A 254 17.14 -22.20 -1.20
C ASP A 254 18.38 -22.01 -0.29
N ARG A 255 18.50 -20.81 0.27
CA ARG A 255 19.56 -20.41 1.22
C ARG A 255 18.91 -19.73 2.42
N PRO A 256 19.38 -20.01 3.64
CA PRO A 256 18.88 -19.34 4.83
C PRO A 256 19.22 -17.84 4.78
N ALA A 257 18.31 -17.01 5.27
CA ALA A 257 18.56 -15.61 5.50
C ALA A 257 19.54 -15.42 6.68
N THR A 258 20.37 -14.40 6.61
CA THR A 258 21.21 -13.98 7.74
C THR A 258 20.29 -13.55 8.89
N PRO A 259 20.46 -14.06 10.12
CA PRO A 259 19.64 -13.63 11.24
C PRO A 259 19.79 -12.12 11.50
N LEU A 260 18.70 -11.38 11.62
CA LEU A 260 18.75 -9.92 11.81
C LEU A 260 19.60 -9.51 13.02
N ARG A 261 19.48 -10.23 14.14
CA ARG A 261 20.22 -9.94 15.37
C ARG A 261 21.72 -10.20 15.29
N SER A 262 22.20 -10.86 14.24
CA SER A 262 23.64 -11.05 14.00
C SER A 262 24.27 -9.88 13.23
N ILE A 263 23.45 -8.93 12.78
CA ILE A 263 23.91 -7.76 12.02
C ILE A 263 24.25 -6.62 12.99
N PRO A 264 25.44 -6.00 12.88
CA PRO A 264 25.85 -4.89 13.73
C PRO A 264 24.82 -3.74 13.70
N GLY A 265 24.34 -3.35 14.88
CA GLY A 265 23.33 -2.31 15.07
C GLY A 265 21.89 -2.82 15.10
N TYR A 266 21.65 -4.12 14.90
CA TYR A 266 20.32 -4.76 14.96
C TYR A 266 20.25 -5.87 16.01
N GLU A 267 21.16 -5.92 16.98
CA GLU A 267 21.25 -6.94 18.03
C GLU A 267 19.98 -7.04 18.87
N ARG A 268 19.29 -5.91 19.05
CA ARG A 268 18.02 -5.81 19.79
C ARG A 268 16.79 -6.09 18.93
N GLY A 269 16.99 -6.34 17.64
CA GLY A 269 15.93 -6.48 16.65
C GLY A 269 15.62 -5.16 15.92
N LEU A 270 14.46 -5.11 15.26
CA LEU A 270 14.02 -3.99 14.46
C LEU A 270 13.15 -3.04 15.29
N ASP A 271 13.50 -1.77 15.39
CA ASP A 271 12.60 -0.72 15.80
C ASP A 271 12.07 0.03 14.57
N ILE A 272 10.80 -0.21 14.23
CA ILE A 272 10.17 0.39 13.04
C ILE A 272 10.02 1.90 13.21
N ARG A 273 9.84 2.40 14.45
CA ARG A 273 9.70 3.84 14.72
C ARG A 273 11.01 4.56 14.41
N ASP A 274 12.13 4.01 14.91
CA ASP A 274 13.45 4.54 14.59
C ASP A 274 13.74 4.58 13.09
N LEU A 275 13.30 3.55 12.34
CA LEU A 275 13.50 3.51 10.89
C LEU A 275 12.71 4.58 10.13
N THR A 276 11.48 4.84 10.54
CA THR A 276 10.62 5.79 9.82
C THR A 276 10.97 7.24 10.09
N THR A 277 11.37 7.55 11.33
CA THR A 277 11.71 8.91 11.76
C THR A 277 13.17 9.29 11.47
N SER A 278 14.10 8.32 11.58
CA SER A 278 15.53 8.59 11.41
C SER A 278 16.02 8.61 9.96
N MET A 279 15.19 8.15 9.00
CA MET A 279 15.62 8.00 7.59
C MET A 279 14.66 8.69 6.61
N PRO A 280 14.69 10.03 6.49
CA PRO A 280 13.82 10.76 5.55
C PRO A 280 13.86 10.22 4.11
N TYR A 281 15.03 9.78 3.64
CA TYR A 281 15.27 9.34 2.25
C TYR A 281 15.74 7.89 2.11
N PHE A 282 15.67 7.05 3.17
CA PHE A 282 16.17 5.66 3.17
C PHE A 282 17.62 5.52 2.69
N PHE A 283 18.51 6.29 3.27
CA PHE A 283 19.94 6.05 3.14
C PHE A 283 20.37 4.89 4.06
N SER A 284 21.43 4.19 3.66
CA SER A 284 21.95 3.03 4.40
C SER A 284 22.93 3.38 5.51
N ASP A 285 23.25 4.67 5.69
CA ASP A 285 24.15 5.15 6.74
C ASP A 285 23.49 5.07 8.13
N LYS A 286 24.30 4.84 9.14
CA LYS A 286 23.87 4.71 10.52
C LYS A 286 23.30 6.04 11.03
N PRO A 287 22.09 6.05 11.64
CA PRO A 287 21.53 7.26 12.21
C PRO A 287 22.38 7.82 13.35
N GLU A 288 22.64 9.11 13.33
CA GLU A 288 23.40 9.86 14.32
C GLU A 288 22.58 11.01 14.91
N LYS A 289 23.02 11.52 16.04
CA LYS A 289 22.43 12.71 16.65
C LYS A 289 22.92 13.93 15.87
N ILE A 290 21.99 14.68 15.28
CA ILE A 290 22.27 15.86 14.46
C ILE A 290 21.51 17.04 15.05
N THR A 291 22.20 18.16 15.24
CA THR A 291 21.58 19.42 15.67
C THR A 291 21.68 20.42 14.55
N PHE A 292 20.59 21.08 14.26
CA PHE A 292 20.51 22.15 13.27
C PHE A 292 19.70 23.33 13.83
N ARG A 293 20.03 24.52 13.38
CA ARG A 293 19.27 25.75 13.63
C ARG A 293 18.30 25.95 12.49
N ALA A 294 17.08 26.31 12.84
CA ALA A 294 16.00 26.52 11.87
C ALA A 294 15.22 27.79 12.20
N GLU A 295 14.76 28.49 11.19
CA GLU A 295 13.77 29.55 11.34
C GLU A 295 12.39 28.98 11.69
N ASP A 296 11.52 29.79 12.29
CA ASP A 296 10.21 29.40 12.82
C ASP A 296 9.31 28.72 11.76
N TRP A 297 9.35 29.17 10.51
CA TRP A 297 8.57 28.57 9.41
C TRP A 297 8.99 27.16 9.02
N VAL A 298 10.19 26.71 9.40
CA VAL A 298 10.70 25.36 9.13
C VAL A 298 10.21 24.33 10.16
N ILE A 299 9.69 24.74 11.31
CA ILE A 299 9.33 23.84 12.41
C ILE A 299 8.32 22.78 11.96
N ASP A 300 7.28 23.17 11.22
CA ASP A 300 6.28 22.22 10.69
C ASP A 300 6.93 21.17 9.80
N GLN A 301 7.86 21.58 8.95
CA GLN A 301 8.63 20.68 8.10
C GLN A 301 9.52 19.73 8.89
N ALA A 302 10.15 20.23 9.97
CA ALA A 302 10.97 19.39 10.84
C ALA A 302 10.10 18.33 11.55
N ILE A 303 8.92 18.70 12.03
CA ILE A 303 7.96 17.79 12.67
C ILE A 303 7.45 16.75 11.67
N ASP A 304 7.09 17.16 10.45
CA ASP A 304 6.58 16.26 9.41
C ASP A 304 7.61 15.20 8.99
N TRP A 305 8.89 15.57 8.95
CA TRP A 305 9.97 14.69 8.51
C TRP A 305 10.56 13.83 9.63
N PHE A 306 10.71 14.38 10.84
CA PHE A 306 11.40 13.72 11.95
C PHE A 306 10.47 13.29 13.08
N GLY A 307 9.16 13.63 13.01
CA GLY A 307 8.18 13.31 14.04
C GLY A 307 8.12 14.35 15.16
N LYS A 308 7.18 14.15 16.09
CA LYS A 308 6.94 15.10 17.21
C LYS A 308 7.92 14.95 18.38
N ASP A 309 8.61 13.80 18.46
CA ASP A 309 9.53 13.47 19.56
C ASP A 309 10.96 14.01 19.27
N ILE A 310 11.05 15.29 18.89
CA ILE A 310 12.31 16.00 18.62
C ILE A 310 12.56 17.05 19.71
N ASP A 311 13.83 17.30 20.02
CA ASP A 311 14.23 18.34 21.02
C ASP A 311 14.30 19.69 20.30
N ILE A 312 13.42 20.63 20.67
CA ILE A 312 13.36 21.98 20.10
C ILE A 312 13.63 22.98 21.20
N LYS A 313 14.61 23.86 21.01
CA LYS A 313 14.98 24.92 21.96
C LYS A 313 15.04 26.26 21.23
N GLU A 314 14.43 27.29 21.83
CA GLU A 314 14.56 28.64 21.28
C GLU A 314 16.04 29.07 21.33
N ALA A 315 16.51 29.63 20.24
CA ALA A 315 17.89 30.06 20.05
C ALA A 315 17.94 31.57 19.87
N GLU A 316 19.02 32.19 20.35
CA GLU A 316 19.23 33.62 20.09
C GLU A 316 19.50 33.85 18.60
N PRO A 317 18.93 34.91 17.99
CA PRO A 317 19.17 35.26 16.59
C PRO A 317 20.65 35.60 16.37
N ALA A 318 21.21 35.12 15.25
CA ALA A 318 22.60 35.41 14.88
C ALA A 318 22.85 36.88 14.60
N THR A 319 21.81 37.69 14.34
CA THR A 319 21.86 39.15 14.12
C THR A 319 20.57 39.79 14.62
N GLU A 320 20.67 40.98 15.24
CA GLU A 320 19.53 41.72 15.81
C GLU A 320 18.48 42.21 14.76
N ALA A 321 18.65 41.93 13.49
CA ALA A 321 17.89 42.51 12.40
C ALA A 321 16.91 41.53 11.71
N THR A 322 16.69 40.34 12.27
CA THR A 322 15.78 39.34 11.65
C THR A 322 14.41 39.34 12.28
N GLU A 323 13.35 39.41 11.45
CA GLU A 323 11.95 39.27 11.88
C GLU A 323 11.59 37.84 12.32
N HIS A 324 12.42 36.84 12.02
CA HIS A 324 12.20 35.42 12.31
C HIS A 324 12.84 35.00 13.61
N LYS A 325 12.13 34.10 14.33
CA LYS A 325 12.68 33.42 15.50
C LYS A 325 13.48 32.21 15.06
N PHE A 326 14.52 31.89 15.82
CA PHE A 326 15.40 30.75 15.56
C PHE A 326 15.23 29.68 16.64
N TYR A 327 15.36 28.42 16.22
CA TYR A 327 15.26 27.27 17.08
C TYR A 327 16.39 26.28 16.79
N ASP A 328 17.07 25.82 17.84
CA ASP A 328 18.01 24.72 17.74
C ASP A 328 17.27 23.41 17.91
N ILE A 329 17.22 22.61 16.86
CA ILE A 329 16.45 21.36 16.77
C ILE A 329 17.43 20.19 16.73
N THR A 330 17.24 19.23 17.64
CA THR A 330 18.05 18.01 17.69
C THR A 330 17.24 16.81 17.30
N VAL A 331 17.73 16.09 16.29
CA VAL A 331 17.10 14.88 15.74
C VAL A 331 18.10 13.72 15.68
N ARG A 332 17.59 12.50 15.60
CA ARG A 332 18.39 11.34 15.25
C ARG A 332 18.09 10.96 13.80
N SER A 333 19.03 11.17 12.89
CA SER A 333 18.85 10.95 11.47
C SER A 333 20.09 10.42 10.77
N SER A 334 19.90 9.81 9.59
CA SER A 334 20.98 9.48 8.69
C SER A 334 21.71 10.75 8.25
N PRO A 335 23.05 10.83 8.39
CA PRO A 335 23.83 11.97 7.92
C PRO A 335 23.62 12.29 6.43
N GLY A 336 23.56 11.25 5.59
CA GLY A 336 23.28 11.43 4.17
C GLY A 336 21.90 12.01 3.90
N ALA A 337 20.88 11.53 4.61
CA ALA A 337 19.51 12.06 4.50
C ALA A 337 19.44 13.51 4.97
N MET A 338 20.11 13.85 6.08
CA MET A 338 20.16 15.22 6.61
C MET A 338 20.78 16.20 5.62
N VAL A 339 21.85 15.83 4.92
CA VAL A 339 22.46 16.70 3.90
C VAL A 339 21.40 17.10 2.84
N TYR A 340 20.65 16.14 2.31
CA TYR A 340 19.64 16.45 1.30
C TYR A 340 18.46 17.24 1.87
N TRP A 341 18.02 16.91 3.08
CA TRP A 341 16.93 17.62 3.74
C TRP A 341 17.32 19.09 4.04
N ALA A 342 18.50 19.32 4.62
CA ALA A 342 18.97 20.68 4.92
C ALA A 342 19.18 21.51 3.67
N LEU A 343 19.64 20.91 2.57
CA LEU A 343 19.76 21.61 1.28
C LEU A 343 18.41 21.99 0.67
N GLN A 344 17.36 21.25 0.96
CA GLN A 344 16.00 21.58 0.50
C GLN A 344 15.47 22.87 1.17
N PHE A 345 15.91 23.15 2.39
CA PHE A 345 15.52 24.31 3.21
C PHE A 345 16.74 25.19 3.54
N ALA A 346 17.68 25.31 2.61
CA ALA A 346 19.00 25.93 2.85
C ALA A 346 18.94 27.43 3.18
N ASP A 347 17.84 28.10 2.89
CA ASP A 347 17.57 29.49 3.24
C ASP A 347 17.15 29.69 4.71
N GLY A 348 16.58 28.67 5.34
CA GLY A 348 16.11 28.73 6.73
C GLY A 348 16.71 27.65 7.66
N VAL A 349 17.70 26.88 7.20
CA VAL A 349 18.30 25.78 7.97
C VAL A 349 19.83 25.84 7.95
N GLU A 350 20.44 25.80 9.13
CA GLU A 350 21.87 25.62 9.30
C GLU A 350 22.18 24.41 10.18
N VAL A 351 22.89 23.40 9.66
CA VAL A 351 23.36 22.26 10.47
C VAL A 351 24.51 22.72 11.35
N LEU A 352 24.37 22.54 12.68
CA LEU A 352 25.36 22.94 13.69
C LEU A 352 26.32 21.81 14.02
N SER A 353 25.79 20.57 14.11
CA SER A 353 26.59 19.38 14.43
C SER A 353 25.97 18.11 13.84
N PRO A 354 26.77 17.08 13.53
CA PRO A 354 28.24 17.02 13.63
C PRO A 354 28.95 17.72 12.49
N ASP A 355 30.19 18.13 12.69
CA ASP A 355 30.99 18.93 11.74
C ASP A 355 31.11 18.30 10.34
N PHE A 356 31.25 16.98 10.25
CA PHE A 356 31.37 16.30 8.95
C PHE A 356 30.10 16.43 8.09
N VAL A 357 28.90 16.54 8.68
CA VAL A 357 27.66 16.80 7.95
C VAL A 357 27.65 18.25 7.44
N ARG A 358 28.06 19.18 8.31
CA ARG A 358 28.18 20.61 7.97
C ARG A 358 29.14 20.82 6.80
N GLU A 359 30.34 20.24 6.85
CA GLU A 359 31.33 20.35 5.78
C GLU A 359 30.84 19.70 4.47
N ARG A 360 30.12 18.61 4.54
CA ARG A 360 29.53 17.98 3.37
C ARG A 360 28.47 18.88 2.71
N ILE A 361 27.61 19.54 3.52
CA ILE A 361 26.63 20.52 3.01
C ILE A 361 27.35 21.68 2.32
N LYS A 362 28.37 22.27 2.97
CA LYS A 362 29.16 23.33 2.42
C LYS A 362 29.78 22.96 1.07
N THR A 363 30.40 21.77 0.98
CA THR A 363 30.95 21.25 -0.28
C THR A 363 29.92 21.17 -1.40
N VAL A 364 28.68 20.73 -1.08
CA VAL A 364 27.61 20.66 -2.07
C VAL A 364 27.12 22.03 -2.49
N LEU A 365 27.01 22.97 -1.54
CA LEU A 365 26.62 24.35 -1.82
C LEU A 365 27.68 25.08 -2.70
N ASP A 366 28.98 24.94 -2.41
CA ASP A 366 30.07 25.49 -3.20
C ASP A 366 30.04 24.95 -4.63
N LYS A 367 29.85 23.64 -4.78
CA LYS A 367 29.68 23.02 -6.10
C LYS A 367 28.42 23.52 -6.82
N ALA A 368 27.29 23.62 -6.12
CA ALA A 368 26.07 24.15 -6.71
C ALA A 368 26.25 25.59 -7.18
N LEU A 369 26.84 26.46 -6.35
CA LEU A 369 27.12 27.85 -6.68
C LEU A 369 28.02 27.99 -7.93
N SER A 370 28.98 27.07 -8.12
CA SER A 370 29.83 27.06 -9.29
C SER A 370 29.09 26.80 -10.60
N ASN A 371 27.92 26.12 -10.55
CA ASN A 371 27.10 25.85 -11.73
C ASN A 371 26.31 27.08 -12.21
N TYR A 372 26.20 28.13 -11.38
CA TYR A 372 25.47 29.37 -11.68
C TYR A 372 26.40 30.57 -11.95
N LYS A 373 27.70 30.35 -11.92
CA LYS A 373 28.73 31.30 -12.36
C LYS A 373 29.10 31.07 -13.82
#